data_184c3e443a7f2458fea3678ba24abe76
#
_entry.id   184c3e443a7f2458fea3678ba24abe76
#
_cell.length_a   1.000
_cell.length_b   1.000
_cell.length_c   1.000
_cell.angle_alpha   90.00
_cell.angle_beta   90.00
_cell.angle_gamma   90.00
#
_symmetry.space_group_name_H-M   'P 1'
#
loop_
_entity.id
_entity.type
_entity.pdbx_description
1 polymer ?
#
loop_
_entity_poly.entity_id
_entity_poly.type
_entity_poly.pdbx_seq_one_letter_code
_entity_poly.pdbx_strand_id
1 'polypeptide(L)'
;MRVLITRPEPDASELAGQLASIGVDAALAPLLSIVYEPIEPAALAGASALVATSRNALQALNRSQALSAARKLPVFAVGPATSALAKQMGFPVVISGPGTASALVATIQDHTARLGEGPLVHLAGDSLAFGLAAELARSDIVLNVIPAYRSRPINALPKAVIDGLAAGHFDAVILMSPRTAQVWQRLTGQAGLAESLGQLTHVCLSAAVADKLQIRSKLKIVVAHEPNGQEIVSLIARLAAGH
;
A
#
# COMPACT_ATOMS: atom_id res chain seq x y z
N MET A 1 -22.45 3.05 -11.00
CA MET A 1 -21.54 3.75 -10.07
C MET A 1 -20.16 3.72 -10.68
N ARG A 2 -19.45 4.86 -10.68
CA ARG A 2 -18.08 5.00 -11.16
C ARG A 2 -17.20 5.62 -10.07
N VAL A 3 -16.08 4.95 -9.73
CA VAL A 3 -15.23 5.35 -8.60
C VAL A 3 -13.81 5.70 -9.04
N LEU A 4 -13.16 6.62 -8.32
CA LEU A 4 -11.74 6.92 -8.48
C LEU A 4 -10.92 6.11 -7.49
N ILE A 5 -9.94 5.35 -7.98
CA ILE A 5 -8.97 4.62 -7.17
C ILE A 5 -7.67 5.41 -7.13
N THR A 6 -7.24 5.80 -5.92
CA THR A 6 -6.09 6.70 -5.73
C THR A 6 -4.80 6.00 -5.27
N ARG A 7 -4.85 4.67 -5.11
CA ARG A 7 -3.68 3.85 -4.73
C ARG A 7 -2.65 3.79 -5.85
N PRO A 8 -1.36 3.61 -5.52
CA PRO A 8 -0.34 3.21 -6.51
C PRO A 8 -0.59 1.82 -7.09
N GLU A 9 0.00 1.57 -8.25
CA GLU A 9 0.10 0.21 -8.80
C GLU A 9 1.06 -0.67 -7.95
N PRO A 10 0.87 -1.99 -7.92
CA PRO A 10 -0.16 -2.79 -8.61
C PRO A 10 -1.51 -2.86 -7.88
N ASP A 11 -1.60 -2.27 -6.69
CA ASP A 11 -2.76 -2.34 -5.80
C ASP A 11 -4.01 -1.66 -6.41
N ALA A 12 -3.81 -0.65 -7.26
CA ALA A 12 -4.91 0.05 -7.94
C ALA A 12 -5.63 -0.87 -8.90
N SER A 13 -4.89 -1.56 -9.78
CA SER A 13 -5.46 -2.51 -10.76
C SER A 13 -6.14 -3.71 -10.10
N GLU A 14 -5.59 -4.21 -9.00
CA GLU A 14 -6.21 -5.30 -8.25
C GLU A 14 -7.57 -4.88 -7.66
N LEU A 15 -7.63 -3.71 -7.02
CA LEU A 15 -8.88 -3.17 -6.49
C LEU A 15 -9.89 -2.90 -7.60
N ALA A 16 -9.45 -2.37 -8.74
CA ALA A 16 -10.33 -2.16 -9.90
C ALA A 16 -10.93 -3.49 -10.40
N GLY A 17 -10.14 -4.57 -10.47
CA GLY A 17 -10.64 -5.91 -10.82
C GLY A 17 -11.69 -6.43 -9.83
N GLN A 18 -11.47 -6.24 -8.52
CA GLN A 18 -12.44 -6.61 -7.50
C GLN A 18 -13.75 -5.82 -7.63
N LEU A 19 -13.67 -4.50 -7.89
CA LEU A 19 -14.85 -3.67 -8.10
C LEU A 19 -15.59 -4.00 -9.40
N ALA A 20 -14.87 -4.31 -10.47
CA ALA A 20 -15.47 -4.74 -11.71
C ALA A 20 -16.28 -6.05 -11.55
N SER A 21 -15.80 -6.98 -10.69
CA SER A 21 -16.53 -8.24 -10.42
C SER A 21 -17.88 -8.05 -9.74
N ILE A 22 -18.11 -6.87 -9.13
CA ILE A 22 -19.40 -6.48 -8.52
C ILE A 22 -20.15 -5.42 -9.34
N GLY A 23 -19.77 -5.20 -10.62
CA GLY A 23 -20.45 -4.28 -11.53
C GLY A 23 -20.17 -2.80 -11.30
N VAL A 24 -19.10 -2.45 -10.59
CA VAL A 24 -18.68 -1.06 -10.34
C VAL A 24 -17.54 -0.68 -11.28
N ASP A 25 -17.74 0.40 -12.06
CA ASP A 25 -16.70 0.96 -12.93
C ASP A 25 -15.65 1.74 -12.10
N ALA A 26 -14.38 1.55 -12.41
CA ALA A 26 -13.29 2.19 -11.68
C ALA A 26 -12.31 2.89 -12.64
N ALA A 27 -11.99 4.13 -12.33
CA ALA A 27 -10.92 4.87 -12.97
C ALA A 27 -9.70 4.97 -12.06
N LEU A 28 -8.51 4.70 -12.61
CA LEU A 28 -7.25 4.77 -11.87
C LEU A 28 -6.72 6.20 -11.87
N ALA A 29 -6.53 6.75 -10.70
CA ALA A 29 -5.97 8.09 -10.47
C ALA A 29 -4.93 8.03 -9.33
N PRO A 30 -3.83 7.26 -9.47
CA PRO A 30 -2.83 7.14 -8.42
C PRO A 30 -2.29 8.52 -8.01
N LEU A 31 -2.37 8.84 -6.72
CA LEU A 31 -1.87 10.11 -6.17
C LEU A 31 -0.42 10.02 -5.67
N LEU A 32 0.13 8.82 -5.63
CA LEU A 32 1.51 8.54 -5.32
C LEU A 32 2.13 7.73 -6.45
N SER A 33 3.33 8.09 -6.87
CA SER A 33 4.19 7.30 -7.74
C SER A 33 5.21 6.54 -6.90
N ILE A 34 5.52 5.30 -7.29
CA ILE A 34 6.56 4.51 -6.63
C ILE A 34 7.86 4.64 -7.43
N VAL A 35 8.89 5.13 -6.76
CA VAL A 35 10.26 5.20 -7.29
C VAL A 35 11.05 4.08 -6.62
N TYR A 36 11.55 3.14 -7.40
CA TYR A 36 12.35 2.02 -6.91
C TYR A 36 13.80 2.45 -6.76
N GLU A 37 14.40 2.06 -5.63
CA GLU A 37 15.82 2.29 -5.37
C GLU A 37 16.65 1.07 -5.78
N PRO A 38 17.87 1.24 -6.26
CA PRO A 38 18.74 0.11 -6.57
C PRO A 38 19.10 -0.66 -5.29
N ILE A 39 19.06 -1.99 -5.37
CA ILE A 39 19.50 -2.87 -4.29
C ILE A 39 20.72 -3.63 -4.80
N GLU A 40 21.88 -3.37 -4.21
CA GLU A 40 23.11 -4.04 -4.58
C GLU A 40 23.21 -5.43 -3.93
N PRO A 41 23.76 -6.44 -4.60
CA PRO A 41 23.94 -7.78 -4.03
C PRO A 41 24.70 -7.78 -2.70
N ALA A 42 25.69 -6.89 -2.55
CA ALA A 42 26.47 -6.74 -1.32
C ALA A 42 25.62 -6.36 -0.11
N ALA A 43 24.49 -5.67 -0.30
CA ALA A 43 23.60 -5.28 0.78
C ALA A 43 22.86 -6.50 1.41
N LEU A 44 22.88 -7.64 0.75
CA LEU A 44 22.32 -8.91 1.24
C LEU A 44 23.39 -9.89 1.76
N ALA A 45 24.68 -9.49 1.75
CA ALA A 45 25.77 -10.36 2.15
C ALA A 45 25.63 -10.74 3.64
N GLY A 46 25.72 -12.04 3.96
CA GLY A 46 25.59 -12.55 5.31
C GLY A 46 24.18 -12.50 5.91
N ALA A 47 23.17 -12.09 5.12
CA ALA A 47 21.81 -12.11 5.61
C ALA A 47 21.27 -13.54 5.81
N SER A 48 20.55 -13.77 6.92
CA SER A 48 19.88 -15.04 7.19
C SER A 48 18.49 -15.15 6.58
N ALA A 49 17.78 -14.02 6.40
CA ALA A 49 16.50 -13.96 5.71
C ALA A 49 16.16 -12.54 5.26
N LEU A 50 15.17 -12.41 4.37
CA LEU A 50 14.59 -11.15 3.95
C LEU A 50 13.27 -10.88 4.69
N VAL A 51 12.95 -9.61 4.88
CA VAL A 51 11.65 -9.14 5.37
C VAL A 51 11.06 -8.17 4.34
N ALA A 52 9.85 -8.46 3.88
CA ALA A 52 9.12 -7.64 2.93
C ALA A 52 7.75 -7.26 3.50
N THR A 53 7.59 -6.00 3.89
CA THR A 53 6.33 -5.46 4.43
C THR A 53 5.45 -4.83 3.35
N SER A 54 5.84 -4.93 2.08
CA SER A 54 5.08 -4.42 0.93
C SER A 54 5.43 -5.17 -0.34
N ARG A 55 4.47 -5.29 -1.25
CA ARG A 55 4.72 -5.77 -2.62
C ARG A 55 5.73 -4.87 -3.36
N ASN A 56 5.74 -3.57 -3.07
CA ASN A 56 6.70 -2.63 -3.67
C ASN A 56 8.15 -2.96 -3.30
N ALA A 57 8.41 -3.50 -2.11
CA ALA A 57 9.74 -3.96 -1.73
C ALA A 57 10.23 -5.12 -2.63
N LEU A 58 9.36 -6.09 -2.89
CA LEU A 58 9.64 -7.21 -3.80
C LEU A 58 9.76 -6.75 -5.25
N GLN A 59 8.95 -5.78 -5.68
CA GLN A 59 9.06 -5.18 -7.02
C GLN A 59 10.39 -4.42 -7.22
N ALA A 60 10.87 -3.73 -6.18
CA ALA A 60 12.21 -3.12 -6.20
C ALA A 60 13.30 -4.19 -6.39
N LEU A 61 13.21 -5.26 -5.61
CA LEU A 61 14.14 -6.38 -5.70
C LEU A 61 14.10 -7.05 -7.08
N ASN A 62 12.91 -7.24 -7.65
CA ASN A 62 12.75 -7.83 -8.99
C ASN A 62 13.42 -7.02 -10.10
N ARG A 63 13.62 -5.72 -9.89
CA ARG A 63 14.28 -4.78 -10.80
C ARG A 63 15.77 -4.63 -10.51
N SER A 64 16.29 -5.27 -9.46
CA SER A 64 17.66 -5.11 -8.99
C SER A 64 18.56 -6.28 -9.38
N GLN A 65 19.87 -6.04 -9.37
CA GLN A 65 20.87 -7.08 -9.55
C GLN A 65 20.92 -8.07 -8.37
N ALA A 66 20.35 -7.70 -7.22
CA ALA A 66 20.34 -8.52 -6.02
C ALA A 66 19.33 -9.70 -6.07
N LEU A 67 18.43 -9.76 -7.05
CA LEU A 67 17.36 -10.78 -7.11
C LEU A 67 17.89 -12.22 -7.04
N SER A 68 18.97 -12.52 -7.78
CA SER A 68 19.56 -13.87 -7.79
C SER A 68 20.13 -14.27 -6.43
N ALA A 69 20.78 -13.35 -5.73
CA ALA A 69 21.29 -13.56 -4.37
C ALA A 69 20.12 -13.69 -3.37
N ALA A 70 19.13 -12.82 -3.49
CA ALA A 70 17.95 -12.78 -2.64
C ALA A 70 17.13 -14.09 -2.67
N ARG A 71 17.00 -14.73 -3.82
CA ARG A 71 16.27 -16.00 -3.98
C ARG A 71 16.90 -17.18 -3.22
N LYS A 72 18.11 -17.04 -2.71
CA LYS A 72 18.75 -18.05 -1.85
C LYS A 72 18.33 -17.94 -0.39
N LEU A 73 17.65 -16.85 -0.01
CA LEU A 73 17.24 -16.53 1.34
C LEU A 73 15.75 -16.84 1.55
N PRO A 74 15.36 -17.29 2.73
CA PRO A 74 13.95 -17.25 3.14
C PRO A 74 13.42 -15.82 3.12
N VAL A 75 12.10 -15.65 2.86
CA VAL A 75 11.47 -14.34 2.93
C VAL A 75 10.27 -14.36 3.88
N PHE A 76 10.27 -13.44 4.84
CA PHE A 76 9.12 -13.10 5.66
C PHE A 76 8.31 -12.05 4.93
N ALA A 77 7.11 -12.40 4.51
CA ALA A 77 6.19 -11.50 3.84
C ALA A 77 5.09 -11.06 4.81
N VAL A 78 4.75 -9.78 4.84
CA VAL A 78 3.79 -9.22 5.82
C VAL A 78 2.41 -9.89 5.78
N GLY A 79 1.99 -10.41 4.65
CA GLY A 79 0.69 -11.04 4.49
C GLY A 79 0.50 -11.74 3.13
N PRO A 80 -0.70 -12.25 2.86
CA PRO A 80 -0.97 -13.15 1.72
C PRO A 80 -0.58 -12.58 0.34
N ALA A 81 -0.91 -11.31 0.05
CA ALA A 81 -0.61 -10.69 -1.24
C ALA A 81 0.90 -10.56 -1.50
N THR A 82 1.68 -10.18 -0.47
CA THR A 82 3.14 -10.10 -0.55
C THR A 82 3.75 -11.50 -0.66
N SER A 83 3.20 -12.47 0.07
CA SER A 83 3.63 -13.88 0.00
C SER A 83 3.40 -14.49 -1.38
N ALA A 84 2.24 -14.23 -1.98
CA ALA A 84 1.92 -14.71 -3.33
C ALA A 84 2.93 -14.17 -4.35
N LEU A 85 3.25 -12.87 -4.28
CA LEU A 85 4.25 -12.26 -5.15
C LEU A 85 5.65 -12.87 -4.94
N ALA A 86 6.07 -13.09 -3.69
CA ALA A 86 7.35 -13.73 -3.40
C ALA A 86 7.44 -15.13 -4.01
N LYS A 87 6.37 -15.94 -3.90
CA LYS A 87 6.30 -17.27 -4.53
C LYS A 87 6.39 -17.19 -6.05
N GLN A 88 5.65 -16.25 -6.68
CA GLN A 88 5.73 -16.01 -8.13
C GLN A 88 7.12 -15.58 -8.58
N MET A 89 7.85 -14.84 -7.75
CA MET A 89 9.23 -14.44 -8.00
C MET A 89 10.24 -15.59 -7.82
N GLY A 90 9.81 -16.78 -7.41
CA GLY A 90 10.65 -17.97 -7.30
C GLY A 90 11.42 -18.06 -5.98
N PHE A 91 10.96 -17.45 -4.90
CA PHE A 91 11.52 -17.69 -3.58
C PHE A 91 11.15 -19.09 -3.07
N PRO A 92 12.12 -19.93 -2.70
CA PRO A 92 11.85 -21.32 -2.30
C PRO A 92 11.18 -21.43 -0.92
N VAL A 93 11.46 -20.48 -0.02
CA VAL A 93 10.91 -20.44 1.33
C VAL A 93 10.23 -19.08 1.56
N VAL A 94 8.91 -19.11 1.71
CA VAL A 94 8.09 -17.91 1.96
C VAL A 94 7.26 -18.13 3.21
N ILE A 95 7.51 -17.32 4.24
CA ILE A 95 6.80 -17.32 5.50
C ILE A 95 5.82 -16.15 5.49
N SER A 96 4.52 -16.48 5.52
CA SER A 96 3.46 -15.46 5.46
C SER A 96 3.07 -15.00 6.85
N GLY A 97 3.17 -13.70 7.08
CA GLY A 97 2.62 -13.06 8.26
C GLY A 97 1.11 -12.80 8.16
N PRO A 98 0.50 -12.30 9.24
CA PRO A 98 -0.96 -12.12 9.35
C PRO A 98 -1.49 -10.81 8.74
N GLY A 99 -0.66 -10.00 8.05
CA GLY A 99 -1.11 -8.83 7.29
C GLY A 99 -0.65 -7.48 7.81
N THR A 100 -0.08 -7.39 9.01
CA THR A 100 0.49 -6.15 9.55
C THR A 100 1.95 -6.33 9.97
N ALA A 101 2.73 -5.23 9.93
CA ALA A 101 4.13 -5.27 10.33
C ALA A 101 4.30 -5.58 11.84
N SER A 102 3.37 -5.12 12.68
CA SER A 102 3.37 -5.42 14.11
C SER A 102 3.14 -6.90 14.39
N ALA A 103 2.17 -7.52 13.72
CA ALA A 103 1.89 -8.95 13.88
C ALA A 103 2.97 -9.85 13.25
N LEU A 104 3.75 -9.32 12.29
CA LEU A 104 4.88 -10.03 11.70
C LEU A 104 6.02 -10.28 12.69
N VAL A 105 6.12 -9.48 13.76
CA VAL A 105 7.14 -9.66 14.83
C VAL A 105 7.09 -11.07 15.42
N ALA A 106 5.91 -11.51 15.88
CA ALA A 106 5.73 -12.85 16.44
C ALA A 106 6.09 -13.95 15.42
N THR A 107 5.66 -13.79 14.16
CA THR A 107 5.99 -14.74 13.10
C THR A 107 7.50 -14.85 12.88
N ILE A 108 8.24 -13.75 12.93
CA ILE A 108 9.70 -13.77 12.81
C ILE A 108 10.33 -14.47 14.02
N GLN A 109 9.92 -14.10 15.23
CA GLN A 109 10.43 -14.68 16.47
C GLN A 109 10.27 -16.22 16.50
N ASP A 110 9.11 -16.73 16.11
CA ASP A 110 8.79 -18.17 16.07
C ASP A 110 9.67 -18.96 15.09
N HIS A 111 10.23 -18.28 14.09
CA HIS A 111 11.02 -18.92 13.02
C HIS A 111 12.53 -18.67 13.13
N THR A 112 12.96 -17.71 13.96
CA THR A 112 14.37 -17.28 14.02
C THR A 112 15.32 -18.43 14.35
N ALA A 113 14.94 -19.34 15.26
CA ALA A 113 15.76 -20.50 15.64
C ALA A 113 16.04 -21.48 14.48
N ARG A 114 15.31 -21.37 13.37
CA ARG A 114 15.45 -22.22 12.17
C ARG A 114 16.21 -21.53 11.04
N LEU A 115 16.60 -20.29 11.24
CA LEU A 115 17.39 -19.52 10.27
C LEU A 115 18.88 -19.76 10.50
N GLY A 116 19.68 -19.49 9.45
CA GLY A 116 21.14 -19.44 9.58
C GLY A 116 21.59 -18.25 10.45
N GLU A 117 22.86 -18.21 10.76
CA GLU A 117 23.47 -17.06 11.43
C GLU A 117 23.42 -15.83 10.52
N GLY A 118 23.28 -14.64 11.11
CA GLY A 118 23.32 -13.37 10.44
C GLY A 118 22.07 -12.53 10.64
N PRO A 119 22.11 -11.26 10.22
CA PRO A 119 20.99 -10.33 10.35
C PRO A 119 19.87 -10.68 9.39
N LEU A 120 18.65 -10.27 9.74
CA LEU A 120 17.56 -10.12 8.78
C LEU A 120 17.75 -8.84 7.97
N VAL A 121 17.28 -8.83 6.73
CA VAL A 121 17.29 -7.64 5.88
C VAL A 121 15.88 -7.24 5.52
N HIS A 122 15.45 -6.06 5.99
CA HIS A 122 14.16 -5.47 5.67
C HIS A 122 14.27 -4.56 4.44
N LEU A 123 13.62 -4.97 3.37
CA LEU A 123 13.44 -4.12 2.18
C LEU A 123 12.28 -3.16 2.44
N ALA A 124 12.60 -1.90 2.70
CA ALA A 124 11.66 -0.92 3.25
C ALA A 124 11.30 0.20 2.26
N GLY A 125 10.13 0.81 2.48
CA GLY A 125 9.81 2.10 1.89
C GLY A 125 10.42 3.26 2.68
N ASP A 126 10.40 4.46 2.11
CA ASP A 126 10.88 5.69 2.74
C ASP A 126 10.04 6.16 3.94
N SER A 127 8.90 5.55 4.17
CA SER A 127 8.01 5.83 5.31
C SER A 127 7.62 4.51 5.98
N LEU A 128 8.10 4.30 7.18
CA LEU A 128 7.78 3.13 8.00
C LEU A 128 6.62 3.47 8.93
N ALA A 129 5.52 2.72 8.81
CA ALA A 129 4.37 2.84 9.70
C ALA A 129 4.60 2.21 11.08
N PHE A 130 5.63 1.35 11.20
CA PHE A 130 5.94 0.59 12.41
C PHE A 130 7.45 0.39 12.55
N GLY A 131 7.95 0.52 13.78
CA GLY A 131 9.37 0.38 14.12
C GLY A 131 9.81 -1.07 14.26
N LEU A 132 9.68 -1.90 13.20
CA LEU A 132 9.96 -3.34 13.22
C LEU A 132 11.35 -3.67 13.75
N ALA A 133 12.36 -2.88 13.40
CA ALA A 133 13.74 -3.10 13.88
C ALA A 133 13.86 -2.94 15.41
N ALA A 134 13.21 -1.92 15.98
CA ALA A 134 13.23 -1.70 17.41
C ALA A 134 12.50 -2.80 18.20
N GLU A 135 11.40 -3.32 17.64
CA GLU A 135 10.67 -4.42 18.28
C GLU A 135 11.45 -5.74 18.23
N LEU A 136 12.07 -6.07 17.10
CA LEU A 136 12.89 -7.29 16.98
C LEU A 136 14.16 -7.23 17.82
N ALA A 137 14.75 -6.06 17.99
CA ALA A 137 15.92 -5.87 18.84
C ALA A 137 15.65 -6.23 20.33
N ARG A 138 14.40 -6.15 20.80
CA ARG A 138 14.02 -6.61 22.15
C ARG A 138 14.17 -8.11 22.37
N SER A 139 14.29 -8.86 21.29
CA SER A 139 14.49 -10.32 21.28
C SER A 139 15.84 -10.70 20.67
N ASP A 140 16.82 -9.78 20.72
CA ASP A 140 18.18 -9.97 20.18
C ASP A 140 18.22 -10.31 18.67
N ILE A 141 17.16 -9.97 17.92
CA ILE A 141 17.10 -10.18 16.46
C ILE A 141 17.55 -8.91 15.76
N VAL A 142 18.66 -9.01 15.03
CA VAL A 142 19.21 -7.89 14.25
C VAL A 142 18.47 -7.75 12.93
N LEU A 143 17.90 -6.58 12.66
CA LEU A 143 17.24 -6.24 11.41
C LEU A 143 17.92 -5.05 10.74
N ASN A 144 18.61 -5.30 9.63
CA ASN A 144 19.17 -4.25 8.78
C ASN A 144 18.07 -3.72 7.84
N VAL A 145 17.87 -2.41 7.80
CA VAL A 145 16.86 -1.78 6.96
C VAL A 145 17.51 -1.20 5.71
N ILE A 146 17.04 -1.64 4.53
CA ILE A 146 17.49 -1.14 3.23
C ILE A 146 16.34 -0.39 2.58
N PRO A 147 16.52 0.91 2.23
CA PRO A 147 15.55 1.63 1.43
C PRO A 147 15.43 0.98 0.04
N ALA A 148 14.26 0.41 -0.27
CA ALA A 148 14.00 -0.30 -1.51
C ALA A 148 13.13 0.51 -2.48
N TYR A 149 12.31 1.42 -1.96
CA TYR A 149 11.45 2.29 -2.77
C TYR A 149 11.03 3.54 -2.00
N ARG A 150 10.60 4.55 -2.75
CA ARG A 150 10.02 5.79 -2.21
C ARG A 150 8.66 6.03 -2.82
N SER A 151 7.71 6.49 -2.00
CA SER A 151 6.41 6.95 -2.45
C SER A 151 6.45 8.46 -2.64
N ARG A 152 6.32 8.95 -3.88
CA ARG A 152 6.33 10.37 -4.22
C ARG A 152 4.93 10.86 -4.56
N PRO A 153 4.43 11.92 -3.92
CA PRO A 153 3.20 12.56 -4.36
C PRO A 153 3.32 13.04 -5.80
N ILE A 154 2.26 12.86 -6.58
CA ILE A 154 2.17 13.53 -7.89
C ILE A 154 1.99 15.05 -7.71
N ASN A 155 2.37 15.82 -8.72
CA ASN A 155 2.33 17.29 -8.65
C ASN A 155 0.99 17.87 -9.10
N ALA A 156 0.26 17.17 -9.95
CA ALA A 156 -1.05 17.59 -10.47
C ALA A 156 -1.93 16.38 -10.76
N LEU A 157 -3.25 16.54 -10.69
CA LEU A 157 -4.19 15.54 -11.18
C LEU A 157 -4.13 15.46 -12.71
N PRO A 158 -4.29 14.28 -13.32
CA PRO A 158 -4.45 14.15 -14.75
C PRO A 158 -5.64 14.98 -15.25
N LYS A 159 -5.49 15.62 -16.43
CA LYS A 159 -6.56 16.46 -17.00
C LYS A 159 -7.90 15.72 -17.10
N ALA A 160 -7.90 14.49 -17.54
CA ALA A 160 -9.12 13.67 -17.63
C ALA A 160 -9.83 13.46 -16.28
N VAL A 161 -9.06 13.40 -15.16
CA VAL A 161 -9.63 13.32 -13.81
C VAL A 161 -10.23 14.66 -13.40
N ILE A 162 -9.55 15.78 -13.68
CA ILE A 162 -10.06 17.13 -13.41
C ILE A 162 -11.38 17.36 -14.16
N ASP A 163 -11.39 17.12 -15.48
CA ASP A 163 -12.56 17.28 -16.32
C ASP A 163 -13.72 16.40 -15.87
N GLY A 164 -13.44 15.13 -15.51
CA GLY A 164 -14.43 14.20 -15.02
C GLY A 164 -15.03 14.57 -13.66
N LEU A 165 -14.21 15.12 -12.75
CA LEU A 165 -14.68 15.63 -11.44
C LEU A 165 -15.55 16.87 -11.64
N ALA A 166 -15.15 17.82 -12.51
CA ALA A 166 -15.91 19.02 -12.80
C ALA A 166 -17.26 18.69 -13.46
N ALA A 167 -17.31 17.65 -14.29
CA ALA A 167 -18.53 17.19 -14.95
C ALA A 167 -19.41 16.24 -14.11
N GLY A 168 -18.98 15.89 -12.88
CA GLY A 168 -19.73 14.96 -12.01
C GLY A 168 -19.73 13.52 -12.50
N HIS A 169 -18.72 13.09 -13.25
CA HIS A 169 -18.62 11.74 -13.83
C HIS A 169 -18.23 10.66 -12.82
N PHE A 170 -17.89 11.04 -11.58
CA PHE A 170 -17.49 10.12 -10.53
C PHE A 170 -18.44 10.22 -9.34
N ASP A 171 -18.86 9.08 -8.84
CA ASP A 171 -19.75 8.97 -7.67
C ASP A 171 -18.95 8.93 -6.36
N ALA A 172 -17.75 8.34 -6.39
CA ALA A 172 -16.91 8.23 -5.21
C ALA A 172 -15.41 8.28 -5.53
N VAL A 173 -14.61 8.63 -4.50
CA VAL A 173 -13.16 8.48 -4.47
C VAL A 173 -12.75 7.60 -3.29
N ILE A 174 -11.84 6.67 -3.51
CA ILE A 174 -11.32 5.76 -2.49
C ILE A 174 -9.97 6.28 -1.99
N LEU A 175 -9.90 6.58 -0.68
CA LEU A 175 -8.73 7.10 0.02
C LEU A 175 -8.28 6.08 1.08
N MET A 176 -7.11 5.48 0.89
CA MET A 176 -6.66 4.35 1.71
C MET A 176 -5.50 4.67 2.65
N SER A 177 -5.06 5.93 2.71
CA SER A 177 -4.04 6.36 3.68
C SER A 177 -4.18 7.85 4.00
N PRO A 178 -3.74 8.28 5.20
CA PRO A 178 -3.70 9.70 5.55
C PRO A 178 -2.89 10.54 4.54
N ARG A 179 -1.78 10.00 4.04
CA ARG A 179 -0.94 10.66 3.04
C ARG A 179 -1.67 10.87 1.71
N THR A 180 -2.41 9.86 1.25
CA THR A 180 -3.20 9.95 0.03
C THR A 180 -4.31 10.99 0.16
N ALA A 181 -4.99 11.04 1.32
CA ALA A 181 -6.03 12.04 1.61
C ALA A 181 -5.46 13.48 1.60
N GLN A 182 -4.27 13.69 2.18
CA GLN A 182 -3.60 14.99 2.13
C GLN A 182 -3.24 15.41 0.70
N VAL A 183 -2.70 14.48 -0.11
CA VAL A 183 -2.37 14.76 -1.52
C VAL A 183 -3.63 15.05 -2.31
N TRP A 184 -4.70 14.27 -2.12
CA TRP A 184 -6.01 14.50 -2.73
C TRP A 184 -6.52 15.90 -2.46
N GLN A 185 -6.58 16.29 -1.20
CA GLN A 185 -7.06 17.61 -0.81
C GLN A 185 -6.22 18.74 -1.40
N ARG A 186 -4.90 18.61 -1.38
CA ARG A 186 -4.00 19.60 -1.97
C ARG A 186 -4.25 19.76 -3.46
N LEU A 187 -4.31 18.65 -4.21
CA LEU A 187 -4.42 18.68 -5.67
C LEU A 187 -5.79 19.12 -6.16
N THR A 188 -6.86 18.70 -5.47
CA THR A 188 -8.23 19.16 -5.81
C THR A 188 -8.42 20.63 -5.46
N GLY A 189 -7.81 21.12 -4.37
CA GLY A 189 -7.78 22.54 -4.04
C GLY A 189 -7.02 23.38 -5.09
N GLN A 190 -5.85 22.90 -5.54
CA GLN A 190 -5.07 23.54 -6.60
C GLN A 190 -5.83 23.57 -7.95
N ALA A 191 -6.65 22.57 -8.22
CA ALA A 191 -7.47 22.49 -9.42
C ALA A 191 -8.80 23.26 -9.32
N GLY A 192 -9.10 23.93 -8.20
CA GLY A 192 -10.33 24.69 -8.01
C GLY A 192 -11.62 23.86 -7.95
N LEU A 193 -11.52 22.57 -7.54
CA LEU A 193 -12.64 21.61 -7.60
C LEU A 193 -13.51 21.58 -6.33
N ALA A 194 -13.39 22.56 -5.43
CA ALA A 194 -14.04 22.53 -4.11
C ALA A 194 -15.57 22.32 -4.17
N GLU A 195 -16.25 22.91 -5.14
CA GLU A 195 -17.71 22.78 -5.33
C GLU A 195 -18.06 21.38 -5.85
N SER A 196 -17.31 20.85 -6.81
CA SER A 196 -17.54 19.52 -7.41
C SER A 196 -17.39 18.40 -6.38
N LEU A 197 -16.52 18.57 -5.38
CA LEU A 197 -16.30 17.57 -4.33
C LEU A 197 -17.50 17.39 -3.38
N GLY A 198 -18.40 18.36 -3.29
CA GLY A 198 -19.59 18.26 -2.43
C GLY A 198 -20.55 17.14 -2.83
N GLN A 199 -20.57 16.74 -4.09
CA GLN A 199 -21.38 15.63 -4.60
C GLN A 199 -20.63 14.28 -4.57
N LEU A 200 -19.30 14.29 -4.51
CA LEU A 200 -18.46 13.11 -4.52
C LEU A 200 -18.44 12.44 -3.13
N THR A 201 -18.68 11.15 -3.06
CA THR A 201 -18.52 10.40 -1.81
C THR A 201 -17.05 10.05 -1.58
N HIS A 202 -16.50 10.47 -0.43
CA HIS A 202 -15.13 10.17 -0.02
C HIS A 202 -15.12 8.91 0.84
N VAL A 203 -14.72 7.79 0.27
CA VAL A 203 -14.61 6.50 0.97
C VAL A 203 -13.23 6.39 1.59
N CYS A 204 -13.18 6.48 2.90
CA CYS A 204 -11.95 6.50 3.69
C CYS A 204 -11.72 5.16 4.40
N LEU A 205 -10.50 4.61 4.32
CA LEU A 205 -10.11 3.35 4.95
C LEU A 205 -10.23 3.38 6.48
N SER A 206 -10.10 4.55 7.10
CA SER A 206 -10.16 4.73 8.55
C SER A 206 -10.49 6.18 8.92
N ALA A 207 -10.82 6.42 10.19
CA ALA A 207 -11.01 7.76 10.74
C ALA A 207 -9.76 8.64 10.55
N ALA A 208 -8.54 8.08 10.73
CA ALA A 208 -7.28 8.80 10.53
C ALA A 208 -7.09 9.28 9.08
N VAL A 209 -7.66 8.60 8.09
CA VAL A 209 -7.70 9.04 6.69
C VAL A 209 -8.68 10.20 6.52
N ALA A 210 -9.90 10.05 7.05
CA ALA A 210 -10.95 11.06 6.99
C ALA A 210 -10.53 12.36 7.69
N ASP A 211 -9.76 12.28 8.79
CA ASP A 211 -9.25 13.43 9.55
C ASP A 211 -8.29 14.32 8.75
N LYS A 212 -7.74 13.83 7.65
CA LYS A 212 -6.89 14.62 6.75
C LYS A 212 -7.68 15.45 5.73
N LEU A 213 -8.99 15.26 5.64
CA LEU A 213 -9.87 16.07 4.81
C LEU A 213 -10.37 17.29 5.61
N GLN A 214 -9.75 18.46 5.41
CA GLN A 214 -9.97 19.66 6.25
C GLN A 214 -11.36 20.29 6.14
N ILE A 215 -12.08 20.08 5.01
CA ILE A 215 -13.40 20.66 4.78
C ILE A 215 -14.48 19.59 5.00
N ARG A 216 -14.41 18.87 6.11
CA ARG A 216 -15.31 17.73 6.40
C ARG A 216 -16.79 18.08 6.35
N SER A 217 -17.18 19.29 6.78
CA SER A 217 -18.59 19.71 6.84
C SER A 217 -19.27 19.89 5.48
N LYS A 218 -18.48 19.94 4.40
CA LYS A 218 -18.98 20.09 3.02
C LYS A 218 -18.83 18.83 2.18
N LEU A 219 -18.20 17.78 2.71
CA LEU A 219 -17.90 16.54 1.98
C LEU A 219 -18.81 15.40 2.47
N LYS A 220 -19.24 14.56 1.53
CA LYS A 220 -19.84 13.27 1.85
C LYS A 220 -18.71 12.29 2.18
N ILE A 221 -18.55 11.93 3.47
CA ILE A 221 -17.48 11.05 3.93
C ILE A 221 -18.08 9.79 4.50
N VAL A 222 -17.60 8.64 4.04
CA VAL A 222 -17.93 7.32 4.58
C VAL A 222 -16.64 6.64 4.99
N VAL A 223 -16.59 6.14 6.22
CA VAL A 223 -15.41 5.48 6.79
C VAL A 223 -15.67 3.99 6.89
N ALA A 224 -14.70 3.18 6.45
CA ALA A 224 -14.76 1.75 6.60
C ALA A 224 -14.78 1.35 8.09
N HIS A 225 -15.60 0.37 8.43
CA HIS A 225 -15.69 -0.15 9.80
C HIS A 225 -14.40 -0.87 10.20
N GLU A 226 -13.86 -1.64 9.28
CA GLU A 226 -12.55 -2.29 9.44
C GLU A 226 -11.54 -1.73 8.43
N PRO A 227 -10.29 -1.42 8.83
CA PRO A 227 -9.30 -0.80 7.94
C PRO A 227 -8.64 -1.83 7.03
N ASN A 228 -9.41 -2.51 6.19
CA ASN A 228 -8.93 -3.51 5.22
C ASN A 228 -9.57 -3.32 3.83
N GLY A 229 -8.94 -3.93 2.80
CA GLY A 229 -9.40 -3.79 1.42
C GLY A 229 -10.75 -4.46 1.14
N GLN A 230 -11.05 -5.56 1.84
CA GLN A 230 -12.32 -6.29 1.70
C GLN A 230 -13.51 -5.41 2.13
N GLU A 231 -13.36 -4.70 3.26
CA GLU A 231 -14.39 -3.79 3.75
C GLU A 231 -14.61 -2.61 2.80
N ILE A 232 -13.55 -2.10 2.15
CA ILE A 232 -13.70 -1.07 1.11
C ILE A 232 -14.56 -1.59 -0.06
N VAL A 233 -14.32 -2.81 -0.53
CA VAL A 233 -15.12 -3.42 -1.60
C VAL A 233 -16.58 -3.58 -1.16
N SER A 234 -16.81 -4.09 0.05
CA SER A 234 -18.15 -4.27 0.63
C SER A 234 -18.88 -2.93 0.79
N LEU A 235 -18.17 -1.89 1.21
CA LEU A 235 -18.71 -0.54 1.37
C LEU A 235 -19.11 0.06 0.02
N ILE A 236 -18.27 -0.06 -1.00
CA ILE A 236 -18.59 0.37 -2.36
C ILE A 236 -19.80 -0.40 -2.91
N ALA A 237 -19.91 -1.72 -2.65
CA ALA A 237 -21.05 -2.52 -3.07
C ALA A 237 -22.37 -2.00 -2.44
N ARG A 238 -22.36 -1.66 -1.14
CA ARG A 238 -23.52 -1.05 -0.46
C ARG A 238 -23.91 0.29 -1.08
N LEU A 239 -22.92 1.17 -1.32
CA LEU A 239 -23.16 2.47 -1.97
C LEU A 239 -23.72 2.32 -3.38
N ALA A 240 -23.25 1.33 -4.15
CA ALA A 240 -23.75 1.06 -5.50
C ALA A 240 -25.19 0.53 -5.51
N ALA A 241 -25.60 -0.21 -4.46
CA ALA A 241 -26.95 -0.70 -4.28
C ALA A 241 -27.92 0.37 -3.75
N GLY A 242 -27.44 1.58 -3.42
CA GLY A 242 -28.30 2.68 -2.90
C GLY A 242 -28.63 2.57 -1.41
N HIS A 243 -27.84 1.82 -0.64
CA HIS A 243 -27.98 1.62 0.81
C HIS A 243 -26.96 2.41 1.61
#